data_35eede0dd5047f18623a96704abe7cbc
#
_entry.id   35eede0dd5047f18623a96704abe7cbc
#
_cell.length_a   1.000
_cell.length_b   1.000
_cell.length_c   1.000
_cell.angle_alpha   90.00
_cell.angle_beta   90.00
_cell.angle_gamma   90.00
#
_symmetry.space_group_name_H-M   'P 1'
#
loop_
_entity.id
_entity.type
_entity.pdbx_description
1 polymer ?
#
loop_
_entity_poly.entity_id
_entity_poly.type
_entity_poly.pdbx_seq_one_letter_code
_entity_poly.pdbx_strand_id
1 'polypeptide(L)'
;MSLSRISLALALVLGSGVTLADDPDQAIRQTLKSLDASLPIEAIAESPMSGIYQVQLEGGRQLYTSADGQFLIQGYLFQVKDGKAVNLTEIEESRAVAKQINAIPAKEMVVFAPKAPKTHITVFTDTDCGYCQKLHSEVPELNRLGVEVRYVAFPRQGLNSPAAKELVSVWCAKDQQEAMNRAKTRQSVAEATCDNPVAKQYQLGQMIGVNGTPAIVLANGKMIPGYQPAPQLAKIALESND
;
A
#
# COMPACT_ATOMS: atom_id res chain seq x y z
N MET A 1 -73.43 -17.93 -52.77
CA MET A 1 -73.30 -17.11 -51.55
C MET A 1 -72.30 -17.80 -50.69
N SER A 2 -71.04 -17.32 -50.70
CA SER A 2 -69.92 -17.92 -49.99
C SER A 2 -69.50 -17.00 -48.85
N LEU A 3 -69.64 -17.42 -47.61
CA LEU A 3 -69.24 -16.71 -46.40
C LEU A 3 -67.79 -17.03 -46.09
N SER A 4 -66.91 -16.04 -46.32
CA SER A 4 -65.50 -16.12 -45.95
C SER A 4 -65.32 -15.91 -44.44
N ARG A 5 -64.76 -16.90 -43.72
CA ARG A 5 -64.38 -16.80 -42.30
C ARG A 5 -63.00 -16.22 -42.20
N ILE A 6 -62.90 -14.99 -41.70
CA ILE A 6 -61.62 -14.36 -41.37
C ILE A 6 -61.26 -14.80 -39.92
N SER A 7 -60.25 -15.65 -39.81
CA SER A 7 -59.64 -16.03 -38.53
C SER A 7 -58.58 -15.01 -38.14
N LEU A 8 -58.85 -14.26 -37.06
CA LEU A 8 -57.93 -13.28 -36.47
C LEU A 8 -56.98 -14.04 -35.54
N ALA A 9 -55.74 -14.23 -35.96
CA ALA A 9 -54.71 -14.82 -35.11
C ALA A 9 -54.11 -13.71 -34.22
N LEU A 10 -54.38 -13.81 -32.92
CA LEU A 10 -53.81 -12.93 -31.90
C LEU A 10 -52.41 -13.47 -31.53
N ALA A 11 -51.36 -12.82 -32.06
CA ALA A 11 -49.97 -13.12 -31.72
C ALA A 11 -49.65 -12.53 -30.33
N LEU A 12 -49.53 -13.40 -29.30
CA LEU A 12 -49.01 -13.04 -27.97
C LEU A 12 -47.50 -12.84 -28.10
N VAL A 13 -47.04 -11.60 -28.11
CA VAL A 13 -45.62 -11.26 -27.95
C VAL A 13 -45.28 -11.41 -26.48
N LEU A 14 -44.70 -12.55 -26.08
CA LEU A 14 -44.01 -12.71 -24.82
C LEU A 14 -42.74 -11.88 -24.81
N GLY A 15 -42.81 -10.64 -24.34
CA GLY A 15 -41.66 -9.84 -24.06
C GLY A 15 -40.86 -10.46 -22.91
N SER A 16 -39.80 -11.21 -23.25
CA SER A 16 -38.79 -11.63 -22.27
C SER A 16 -38.11 -10.37 -21.79
N GLY A 17 -38.54 -9.83 -20.63
CA GLY A 17 -37.82 -8.78 -19.94
C GLY A 17 -36.45 -9.33 -19.54
N VAL A 18 -35.42 -8.97 -20.26
CA VAL A 18 -34.04 -9.12 -19.79
C VAL A 18 -33.90 -8.13 -18.63
N THR A 19 -34.02 -8.64 -17.42
CA THR A 19 -33.57 -7.91 -16.24
C THR A 19 -32.06 -7.79 -16.38
N LEU A 20 -31.57 -6.60 -16.80
CA LEU A 20 -30.18 -6.23 -16.63
C LEU A 20 -29.94 -6.31 -15.12
N ALA A 21 -29.24 -7.37 -14.69
CA ALA A 21 -28.69 -7.38 -13.35
C ALA A 21 -27.79 -6.14 -13.27
N ASP A 22 -28.11 -5.20 -12.39
CA ASP A 22 -27.26 -4.04 -12.16
C ASP A 22 -25.85 -4.58 -11.84
N ASP A 23 -24.86 -4.06 -12.55
CA ASP A 23 -23.46 -4.38 -12.32
C ASP A 23 -23.10 -3.94 -10.87
N PRO A 24 -22.78 -4.89 -9.95
CA PRO A 24 -22.49 -4.54 -8.56
C PRO A 24 -21.37 -3.50 -8.43
N ASP A 25 -20.37 -3.50 -9.33
CA ASP A 25 -19.32 -2.47 -9.33
C ASP A 25 -19.92 -1.08 -9.49
N GLN A 26 -20.83 -0.89 -10.46
CA GLN A 26 -21.45 0.40 -10.70
C GLN A 26 -22.35 0.83 -9.54
N ALA A 27 -23.18 -0.07 -9.01
CA ALA A 27 -24.07 0.21 -7.89
C ALA A 27 -23.29 0.62 -6.64
N ILE A 28 -22.24 -0.13 -6.29
CA ILE A 28 -21.37 0.15 -5.17
C ILE A 28 -20.66 1.50 -5.33
N ARG A 29 -20.07 1.78 -6.49
CA ARG A 29 -19.40 3.07 -6.75
C ARG A 29 -20.37 4.24 -6.61
N GLN A 30 -21.58 4.13 -7.15
CA GLN A 30 -22.58 5.18 -7.06
C GLN A 30 -23.01 5.43 -5.62
N THR A 31 -23.29 4.38 -4.85
CA THR A 31 -23.70 4.48 -3.44
C THR A 31 -22.58 5.08 -2.59
N LEU A 32 -21.35 4.58 -2.69
CA LEU A 32 -20.22 5.07 -1.90
C LEU A 32 -19.85 6.52 -2.24
N LYS A 33 -19.90 6.91 -3.52
CA LYS A 33 -19.68 8.30 -3.94
C LYS A 33 -20.78 9.25 -3.46
N SER A 34 -21.99 8.77 -3.19
CA SER A 34 -23.04 9.58 -2.58
C SER A 34 -22.76 9.92 -1.12
N LEU A 35 -21.99 9.07 -0.41
CA LEU A 35 -21.53 9.33 0.96
C LEU A 35 -20.32 10.27 0.97
N ASP A 36 -19.37 10.04 0.11
CA ASP A 36 -18.19 10.87 -0.08
C ASP A 36 -17.74 10.83 -1.54
N ALA A 37 -18.00 11.95 -2.25
CA ALA A 37 -17.65 12.09 -3.67
C ALA A 37 -16.13 12.01 -3.93
N SER A 38 -15.30 12.28 -2.91
CA SER A 38 -13.84 12.23 -2.99
C SER A 38 -13.26 10.86 -2.64
N LEU A 39 -14.10 9.87 -2.28
CA LEU A 39 -13.62 8.54 -1.90
C LEU A 39 -12.80 7.90 -3.05
N PRO A 40 -11.49 7.65 -2.84
CA PRO A 40 -10.59 7.23 -3.91
C PRO A 40 -10.68 5.71 -4.13
N ILE A 41 -11.77 5.24 -4.76
CA ILE A 41 -11.99 3.82 -5.05
C ILE A 41 -11.11 3.38 -6.22
N GLU A 42 -10.11 2.51 -5.93
CA GLU A 42 -9.21 1.92 -6.92
C GLU A 42 -9.83 0.69 -7.60
N ALA A 43 -10.35 -0.25 -6.81
CA ALA A 43 -10.92 -1.50 -7.33
C ALA A 43 -12.11 -1.98 -6.48
N ILE A 44 -13.01 -2.71 -7.11
CA ILE A 44 -14.10 -3.45 -6.46
C ILE A 44 -14.05 -4.89 -6.97
N ALA A 45 -14.18 -5.86 -6.07
CA ALA A 45 -14.19 -7.28 -6.40
C ALA A 45 -15.09 -8.05 -5.43
N GLU A 46 -15.56 -9.23 -5.84
CA GLU A 46 -16.21 -10.15 -4.91
C GLU A 46 -15.22 -10.60 -3.82
N SER A 47 -15.67 -10.61 -2.57
CA SER A 47 -14.88 -11.19 -1.50
C SER A 47 -15.07 -12.71 -1.45
N PRO A 48 -14.19 -13.47 -0.78
CA PRO A 48 -14.42 -14.90 -0.53
C PRO A 48 -15.69 -15.22 0.29
N MET A 49 -16.28 -14.21 0.91
CA MET A 49 -17.56 -14.31 1.62
C MET A 49 -18.70 -13.97 0.66
N SER A 50 -19.51 -14.95 0.29
CA SER A 50 -20.61 -14.78 -0.67
C SER A 50 -21.54 -13.63 -0.29
N GLY A 51 -21.89 -12.80 -1.28
CA GLY A 51 -22.75 -11.62 -1.13
C GLY A 51 -22.06 -10.36 -0.57
N ILE A 52 -20.78 -10.45 -0.26
CA ILE A 52 -19.98 -9.33 0.21
C ILE A 52 -18.91 -9.00 -0.84
N TYR A 53 -18.79 -7.73 -1.16
CA TYR A 53 -17.76 -7.16 -2.05
C TYR A 53 -16.67 -6.49 -1.25
N GLN A 54 -15.45 -6.59 -1.72
CA GLN A 54 -14.32 -5.83 -1.21
C GLN A 54 -14.09 -4.61 -2.09
N VAL A 55 -13.87 -3.45 -1.46
CA VAL A 55 -13.58 -2.17 -2.11
C VAL A 55 -12.19 -1.75 -1.68
N GLN A 56 -11.26 -1.78 -2.63
CA GLN A 56 -9.91 -1.29 -2.41
C GLN A 56 -9.87 0.21 -2.66
N LEU A 57 -9.42 0.95 -1.66
CA LEU A 57 -9.14 2.36 -1.78
C LEU A 57 -7.68 2.60 -2.21
N GLU A 58 -7.41 3.75 -2.77
CA GLU A 58 -6.05 4.22 -3.02
C GLU A 58 -5.22 4.12 -1.73
N GLY A 59 -3.97 3.65 -1.84
CA GLY A 59 -3.15 3.31 -0.66
C GLY A 59 -3.33 1.88 -0.15
N GLY A 60 -4.31 1.13 -0.70
CA GLY A 60 -4.50 -0.30 -0.44
C GLY A 60 -5.51 -0.65 0.65
N ARG A 61 -6.02 0.33 1.42
CA ARG A 61 -7.01 0.07 2.48
C ARG A 61 -8.25 -0.62 1.91
N GLN A 62 -8.75 -1.63 2.63
CA GLN A 62 -9.93 -2.40 2.25
C GLN A 62 -11.17 -1.98 3.04
N LEU A 63 -12.30 -1.91 2.34
CA LEU A 63 -13.65 -1.85 2.90
C LEU A 63 -14.46 -3.03 2.35
N TYR A 64 -15.53 -3.39 3.02
CA TYR A 64 -16.46 -4.43 2.58
C TYR A 64 -17.87 -3.88 2.48
N THR A 65 -18.64 -4.36 1.49
CA THR A 65 -19.98 -3.83 1.25
C THR A 65 -20.89 -4.91 0.67
N SER A 66 -22.22 -4.73 0.80
CA SER A 66 -23.22 -5.48 0.04
C SER A 66 -23.16 -5.15 -1.45
N ALA A 67 -23.76 -5.99 -2.29
CA ALA A 67 -23.78 -5.83 -3.75
C ALA A 67 -24.42 -4.51 -4.22
N ASP A 68 -25.33 -3.95 -3.43
CA ASP A 68 -26.00 -2.66 -3.68
C ASP A 68 -25.28 -1.44 -3.04
N GLY A 69 -24.20 -1.71 -2.29
CA GLY A 69 -23.43 -0.67 -1.58
C GLY A 69 -24.12 -0.10 -0.34
N GLN A 70 -25.31 -0.58 0.05
CA GLN A 70 -26.07 0.02 1.15
C GLN A 70 -25.54 -0.31 2.54
N PHE A 71 -24.80 -1.40 2.67
CA PHE A 71 -24.17 -1.79 3.94
C PHE A 71 -22.65 -1.71 3.78
N LEU A 72 -22.00 -0.93 4.64
CA LEU A 72 -20.54 -0.72 4.65
C LEU A 72 -19.94 -1.28 5.93
N ILE A 73 -18.91 -2.10 5.79
CA ILE A 73 -18.15 -2.69 6.89
C ILE A 73 -16.71 -2.17 6.80
N GLN A 74 -16.23 -1.56 7.86
CA GLN A 74 -14.83 -1.23 8.06
C GLN A 74 -14.25 -2.17 9.11
N GLY A 75 -13.31 -3.02 8.73
CA GLY A 75 -12.76 -4.04 9.61
C GLY A 75 -11.94 -5.09 8.88
N TYR A 76 -11.72 -6.23 9.53
CA TYR A 76 -10.91 -7.31 9.02
C TYR A 76 -11.75 -8.53 8.69
N LEU A 77 -11.54 -9.11 7.52
CA LEU A 77 -12.12 -10.39 7.11
C LEU A 77 -11.12 -11.51 7.39
N PHE A 78 -11.49 -12.43 8.26
CA PHE A 78 -10.71 -13.61 8.56
C PHE A 78 -11.34 -14.86 7.93
N GLN A 79 -10.54 -15.66 7.26
CA GLN A 79 -10.91 -17.01 6.85
C GLN A 79 -10.40 -18.02 7.88
N VAL A 80 -11.29 -18.86 8.39
CA VAL A 80 -10.88 -20.00 9.24
C VAL A 80 -10.68 -21.22 8.35
N LYS A 81 -9.43 -21.71 8.26
CA LYS A 81 -9.04 -22.89 7.49
C LYS A 81 -8.11 -23.76 8.33
N ASP A 82 -8.39 -25.05 8.44
CA ASP A 82 -7.58 -26.02 9.19
C ASP A 82 -7.28 -25.57 10.63
N GLY A 83 -8.28 -24.98 11.30
CA GLY A 83 -8.17 -24.48 12.68
C GLY A 83 -7.32 -23.21 12.85
N LYS A 84 -6.90 -22.56 11.74
CA LYS A 84 -6.14 -21.31 11.74
C LYS A 84 -6.98 -20.17 11.16
N ALA A 85 -6.89 -19.01 11.79
CA ALA A 85 -7.50 -17.78 11.27
C ALA A 85 -6.48 -17.05 10.36
N VAL A 86 -6.84 -16.86 9.10
CA VAL A 86 -6.05 -16.12 8.10
C VAL A 86 -6.69 -14.77 7.87
N ASN A 87 -5.96 -13.67 8.07
CA ASN A 87 -6.43 -12.32 7.84
C ASN A 87 -6.35 -11.98 6.34
N LEU A 88 -7.47 -12.10 5.63
CA LEU A 88 -7.53 -11.83 4.20
C LEU A 88 -7.40 -10.34 3.89
N THR A 89 -7.92 -9.47 4.76
CA THR A 89 -7.76 -8.02 4.62
C THR A 89 -6.29 -7.61 4.63
N GLU A 90 -5.52 -8.08 5.62
CA GLU A 90 -4.08 -7.79 5.72
C GLU A 90 -3.30 -8.27 4.49
N ILE A 91 -3.68 -9.42 3.94
CA ILE A 91 -3.04 -9.95 2.72
C ILE A 91 -3.27 -9.01 1.53
N GLU A 92 -4.51 -8.58 1.30
CA GLU A 92 -4.81 -7.69 0.16
C GLU A 92 -4.22 -6.28 0.35
N GLU A 93 -4.29 -5.72 1.57
CA GLU A 93 -3.64 -4.44 1.90
C GLU A 93 -2.13 -4.52 1.69
N SER A 94 -1.48 -5.57 2.18
CA SER A 94 -0.04 -5.78 1.98
C SER A 94 0.31 -5.92 0.50
N ARG A 95 -0.49 -6.65 -0.29
CA ARG A 95 -0.27 -6.80 -1.74
C ARG A 95 -0.35 -5.45 -2.46
N ALA A 96 -1.31 -4.61 -2.11
CA ALA A 96 -1.45 -3.28 -2.68
C ALA A 96 -0.26 -2.37 -2.31
N VAL A 97 0.18 -2.42 -1.04
CA VAL A 97 1.38 -1.70 -0.58
C VAL A 97 2.63 -2.20 -1.29
N ALA A 98 2.82 -3.52 -1.42
CA ALA A 98 3.96 -4.10 -2.15
C ALA A 98 4.04 -3.58 -3.59
N LYS A 99 2.90 -3.52 -4.30
CA LYS A 99 2.84 -3.01 -5.68
C LYS A 99 3.34 -1.57 -5.76
N GLN A 100 2.94 -0.70 -4.82
CA GLN A 100 3.32 0.70 -4.81
C GLN A 100 4.79 0.90 -4.42
N ILE A 101 5.26 0.21 -3.39
CA ILE A 101 6.64 0.29 -2.90
C ILE A 101 7.63 -0.26 -3.93
N ASN A 102 7.32 -1.41 -4.53
CA ASN A 102 8.19 -2.04 -5.54
C ASN A 102 8.20 -1.28 -6.88
N ALA A 103 7.25 -0.37 -7.10
CA ALA A 103 7.24 0.52 -8.24
C ALA A 103 8.21 1.72 -8.09
N ILE A 104 8.75 1.99 -6.90
CA ILE A 104 9.72 3.07 -6.67
C ILE A 104 11.04 2.67 -7.34
N PRO A 105 11.57 3.47 -8.29
CA PRO A 105 12.86 3.18 -8.90
C PRO A 105 13.99 3.16 -7.87
N ALA A 106 14.93 2.22 -7.99
CA ALA A 106 16.06 2.10 -7.04
C ALA A 106 16.87 3.40 -6.93
N LYS A 107 16.99 4.17 -8.02
CA LYS A 107 17.66 5.48 -8.06
C LYS A 107 16.96 6.56 -7.22
N GLU A 108 15.71 6.37 -6.88
CA GLU A 108 14.94 7.27 -6.02
C GLU A 108 15.04 6.90 -4.54
N MET A 109 15.74 5.83 -4.19
CA MET A 109 15.95 5.35 -2.82
C MET A 109 17.42 5.44 -2.43
N VAL A 110 17.70 5.61 -1.13
CA VAL A 110 19.06 5.43 -0.61
C VAL A 110 19.21 3.98 -0.18
N VAL A 111 20.02 3.22 -0.89
CA VAL A 111 20.08 1.76 -0.78
C VAL A 111 21.39 1.32 -0.11
N PHE A 112 21.26 0.47 0.92
CA PHE A 112 22.37 -0.23 1.56
C PHE A 112 22.19 -1.72 1.32
N ALA A 113 22.96 -2.28 0.42
CA ALA A 113 22.84 -3.67 -0.02
C ALA A 113 24.06 -4.52 0.32
N PRO A 114 23.88 -5.80 0.73
CA PRO A 114 24.95 -6.77 0.75
C PRO A 114 25.31 -7.19 -0.67
N LYS A 115 26.47 -7.90 -0.84
CA LYS A 115 26.88 -8.42 -2.16
C LYS A 115 25.86 -9.36 -2.81
N ALA A 116 25.12 -10.11 -1.99
CA ALA A 116 24.09 -11.06 -2.44
C ALA A 116 22.87 -10.93 -1.52
N PRO A 117 21.96 -10.00 -1.80
CA PRO A 117 20.75 -9.85 -1.01
C PRO A 117 19.82 -11.06 -1.17
N LYS A 118 19.30 -11.57 -0.06
CA LYS A 118 18.29 -12.63 -0.02
C LYS A 118 16.87 -12.06 0.00
N THR A 119 16.71 -10.89 0.59
CA THR A 119 15.45 -10.12 0.66
C THR A 119 15.77 -8.63 0.84
N HIS A 120 14.73 -7.81 0.81
CA HIS A 120 14.86 -6.39 1.10
C HIS A 120 13.77 -5.91 2.05
N ILE A 121 14.05 -4.80 2.71
CA ILE A 121 13.08 -3.99 3.43
C ILE A 121 13.13 -2.57 2.91
N THR A 122 11.96 -1.90 2.85
CA THR A 122 11.87 -0.47 2.57
C THR A 122 11.53 0.27 3.85
N VAL A 123 12.31 1.27 4.20
CA VAL A 123 12.21 1.98 5.48
C VAL A 123 11.84 3.43 5.25
N PHE A 124 10.63 3.81 5.64
CA PHE A 124 10.25 5.22 5.75
C PHE A 124 11.00 5.85 6.90
N THR A 125 11.81 6.86 6.61
CA THR A 125 12.79 7.38 7.54
C THR A 125 12.76 8.90 7.66
N ASP A 126 13.14 9.37 8.85
CA ASP A 126 13.29 10.78 9.19
C ASP A 126 14.70 10.98 9.81
N THR A 127 15.41 12.04 9.45
CA THR A 127 16.75 12.33 9.99
C THR A 127 16.70 12.71 11.48
N ASP A 128 15.60 13.36 11.91
CA ASP A 128 15.38 13.74 13.32
C ASP A 128 14.59 12.66 14.11
N CYS A 129 14.91 11.40 13.87
CA CYS A 129 14.26 10.27 14.53
C CYS A 129 15.27 9.36 15.20
N GLY A 130 15.28 9.32 16.55
CA GLY A 130 16.21 8.49 17.32
C GLY A 130 16.12 7.00 17.02
N TYR A 131 14.91 6.46 16.82
CA TYR A 131 14.75 5.04 16.42
C TYR A 131 15.18 4.78 14.97
N CYS A 132 15.08 5.77 14.08
CA CYS A 132 15.63 5.65 12.73
C CYS A 132 17.17 5.63 12.76
N GLN A 133 17.79 6.42 13.65
CA GLN A 133 19.24 6.42 13.88
C GLN A 133 19.67 5.06 14.45
N LYS A 134 18.91 4.50 15.42
CA LYS A 134 19.16 3.19 15.99
C LYS A 134 19.06 2.08 14.93
N LEU A 135 18.00 2.06 14.12
CA LEU A 135 17.89 1.10 13.02
C LEU A 135 19.05 1.22 12.04
N HIS A 136 19.45 2.46 11.72
CA HIS A 136 20.54 2.71 10.79
C HIS A 136 21.88 2.16 11.29
N SER A 137 22.16 2.26 12.60
CA SER A 137 23.37 1.68 13.18
C SER A 137 23.46 0.15 13.06
N GLU A 138 22.32 -0.50 12.83
CA GLU A 138 22.23 -1.95 12.65
C GLU A 138 22.16 -2.39 11.17
N VAL A 139 22.25 -1.45 10.21
CA VAL A 139 22.29 -1.77 8.77
C VAL A 139 23.44 -2.73 8.39
N PRO A 140 24.66 -2.57 8.93
CA PRO A 140 25.73 -3.54 8.64
C PRO A 140 25.37 -4.98 9.04
N GLU A 141 24.66 -5.13 10.17
CA GLU A 141 24.22 -6.45 10.65
C GLU A 141 23.06 -6.99 9.79
N LEU A 142 22.08 -6.16 9.40
CA LEU A 142 21.03 -6.54 8.44
C LEU A 142 21.63 -7.03 7.13
N ASN A 143 22.62 -6.29 6.59
CA ASN A 143 23.32 -6.68 5.37
C ASN A 143 24.09 -8.01 5.56
N ARG A 144 24.74 -8.21 6.70
CA ARG A 144 25.42 -9.47 7.02
C ARG A 144 24.45 -10.65 7.03
N LEU A 145 23.20 -10.42 7.47
CA LEU A 145 22.13 -11.43 7.48
C LEU A 145 21.46 -11.61 6.11
N GLY A 146 21.83 -10.82 5.09
CA GLY A 146 21.33 -10.92 3.73
C GLY A 146 20.14 -10.01 3.42
N VAL A 147 19.85 -9.03 4.28
CA VAL A 147 18.75 -8.07 4.08
C VAL A 147 19.30 -6.78 3.46
N GLU A 148 18.78 -6.39 2.30
CA GLU A 148 18.99 -5.08 1.70
C GLU A 148 18.06 -4.05 2.36
N VAL A 149 18.60 -2.88 2.71
CA VAL A 149 17.83 -1.78 3.31
C VAL A 149 17.67 -0.64 2.30
N ARG A 150 16.44 -0.31 1.97
CA ARG A 150 16.04 0.76 1.05
C ARG A 150 15.37 1.87 1.83
N TYR A 151 15.97 3.06 1.87
CA TYR A 151 15.35 4.20 2.54
C TYR A 151 14.49 5.00 1.59
N VAL A 152 13.32 5.41 2.09
CA VAL A 152 12.42 6.40 1.51
C VAL A 152 12.14 7.51 2.53
N ALA A 153 11.99 8.73 2.05
CA ALA A 153 11.89 9.90 2.90
C ALA A 153 10.49 10.04 3.53
N PHE A 154 10.45 10.26 4.84
CA PHE A 154 9.21 10.58 5.56
C PHE A 154 9.48 11.56 6.69
N PRO A 155 9.63 12.88 6.41
CA PRO A 155 9.81 13.89 7.43
C PRO A 155 8.53 14.05 8.26
N ARG A 156 8.50 13.56 9.50
CA ARG A 156 7.30 13.50 10.36
C ARG A 156 6.66 14.87 10.64
N GLN A 157 7.47 15.93 10.58
CA GLN A 157 7.00 17.30 10.78
C GLN A 157 6.58 18.00 9.47
N GLY A 158 6.44 17.21 8.37
CA GLY A 158 6.02 17.70 7.07
C GLY A 158 7.16 18.27 6.22
N LEU A 159 6.83 18.62 4.98
CA LEU A 159 7.79 18.99 3.92
C LEU A 159 8.52 20.33 4.16
N ASN A 160 8.00 21.17 5.05
CA ASN A 160 8.61 22.47 5.36
C ASN A 160 9.56 22.39 6.57
N SER A 161 9.76 21.22 7.17
CA SER A 161 10.57 21.01 8.36
C SER A 161 12.09 21.05 8.06
N PRO A 162 12.93 21.29 9.08
CA PRO A 162 14.38 21.12 8.96
C PRO A 162 14.78 19.71 8.51
N ALA A 163 14.11 18.68 9.04
CA ALA A 163 14.34 17.28 8.64
C ALA A 163 14.05 17.05 7.15
N ALA A 164 13.00 17.69 6.60
CA ALA A 164 12.71 17.60 5.17
C ALA A 164 13.82 18.20 4.32
N LYS A 165 14.36 19.37 4.70
CA LYS A 165 15.48 20.00 4.00
C LYS A 165 16.75 19.15 4.05
N GLU A 166 17.03 18.55 5.20
CA GLU A 166 18.17 17.64 5.35
C GLU A 166 17.99 16.36 4.50
N LEU A 167 16.77 15.77 4.47
CA LEU A 167 16.45 14.65 3.59
C LEU A 167 16.65 15.03 2.11
N VAL A 168 16.21 16.22 1.66
CA VAL A 168 16.50 16.71 0.31
C VAL A 168 18.01 16.76 0.06
N SER A 169 18.79 17.26 1.00
CA SER A 169 20.25 17.31 0.88
C SER A 169 20.87 15.92 0.76
N VAL A 170 20.36 14.92 1.51
CA VAL A 170 20.78 13.52 1.41
C VAL A 170 20.48 12.97 0.02
N TRP A 171 19.24 13.15 -0.49
CA TRP A 171 18.85 12.65 -1.82
C TRP A 171 19.57 13.32 -2.98
N CYS A 172 19.99 14.57 -2.79
CA CYS A 172 20.74 15.35 -3.79
C CYS A 172 22.26 15.24 -3.67
N ALA A 173 22.77 14.51 -2.68
CA ALA A 173 24.20 14.28 -2.49
C ALA A 173 24.79 13.40 -3.61
N LYS A 174 26.06 13.63 -3.98
CA LYS A 174 26.79 12.75 -4.91
C LYS A 174 26.95 11.34 -4.34
N ASP A 175 27.23 11.24 -3.05
CA ASP A 175 27.27 9.99 -2.29
C ASP A 175 26.11 10.01 -1.27
N GLN A 176 24.97 9.44 -1.67
CA GLN A 176 23.77 9.39 -0.85
C GLN A 176 23.94 8.51 0.38
N GLN A 177 24.74 7.46 0.29
CA GLN A 177 25.00 6.56 1.44
C GLN A 177 25.80 7.30 2.51
N GLU A 178 26.87 7.99 2.12
CA GLU A 178 27.67 8.78 3.06
C GLU A 178 26.85 9.94 3.66
N ALA A 179 26.04 10.63 2.86
CA ALA A 179 25.16 11.68 3.35
C ALA A 179 24.12 11.14 4.35
N MET A 180 23.56 9.95 4.09
CA MET A 180 22.64 9.28 5.02
C MET A 180 23.36 8.87 6.30
N ASN A 181 24.57 8.30 6.23
CA ASN A 181 25.37 7.94 7.39
C ASN A 181 25.60 9.15 8.30
N ARG A 182 25.98 10.30 7.71
CA ARG A 182 26.18 11.56 8.45
C ARG A 182 24.89 12.04 9.11
N ALA A 183 23.78 12.10 8.38
CA ALA A 183 22.46 12.48 8.93
C ALA A 183 22.06 11.61 10.11
N LYS A 184 22.26 10.28 9.99
CA LYS A 184 21.89 9.32 11.05
C LYS A 184 22.83 9.36 12.26
N THR A 185 24.02 9.90 12.13
CA THR A 185 24.97 10.12 13.23
C THR A 185 24.98 11.56 13.75
N ARG A 186 23.99 12.38 13.35
CA ARG A 186 23.85 13.81 13.71
C ARG A 186 25.05 14.66 13.30
N GLN A 187 25.75 14.27 12.25
CA GLN A 187 26.76 15.06 11.61
C GLN A 187 26.11 15.93 10.53
N SER A 188 26.68 17.11 10.28
CA SER A 188 26.18 18.01 9.25
C SER A 188 26.23 17.35 7.86
N VAL A 189 25.14 17.44 7.11
CA VAL A 189 25.07 17.11 5.69
C VAL A 189 25.24 18.40 4.89
N ALA A 190 26.07 18.37 3.84
CA ALA A 190 26.22 19.53 2.96
C ALA A 190 24.87 19.84 2.29
N GLU A 191 24.46 21.11 2.35
CA GLU A 191 23.21 21.52 1.70
C GLU A 191 23.28 21.29 0.18
N ALA A 192 22.25 20.62 -0.34
CA ALA A 192 22.10 20.37 -1.77
C ALA A 192 20.62 20.38 -2.15
N THR A 193 20.35 20.82 -3.38
CA THR A 193 19.01 20.83 -3.97
C THR A 193 19.06 20.30 -5.39
N CYS A 194 18.08 19.52 -5.77
CA CYS A 194 17.93 18.95 -7.10
C CYS A 194 16.46 18.56 -7.32
N ASP A 195 16.12 18.04 -8.49
CA ASP A 195 14.89 17.27 -8.66
C ASP A 195 15.00 15.98 -7.84
N ASN A 196 14.12 15.81 -6.84
CA ASN A 196 14.22 14.74 -5.84
C ASN A 196 12.85 14.17 -5.46
N PRO A 197 12.77 12.92 -4.98
CA PRO A 197 11.51 12.24 -4.69
C PRO A 197 10.94 12.49 -3.29
N VAL A 198 11.56 13.32 -2.43
CA VAL A 198 11.20 13.44 -1.00
C VAL A 198 9.72 13.75 -0.80
N ALA A 199 9.16 14.70 -1.56
CA ALA A 199 7.75 15.06 -1.45
C ALA A 199 6.82 13.92 -1.89
N LYS A 200 7.14 13.26 -3.00
CA LYS A 200 6.38 12.11 -3.53
C LYS A 200 6.41 10.92 -2.56
N GLN A 201 7.56 10.64 -1.97
CA GLN A 201 7.73 9.57 -1.00
C GLN A 201 6.97 9.84 0.31
N TYR A 202 6.98 11.09 0.75
CA TYR A 202 6.19 11.52 1.90
C TYR A 202 4.69 11.32 1.67
N GLN A 203 4.17 11.76 0.51
CA GLN A 203 2.78 11.57 0.13
C GLN A 203 2.40 10.09 0.03
N LEU A 204 3.26 9.27 -0.57
CA LEU A 204 3.06 7.82 -0.61
C LEU A 204 2.98 7.24 0.79
N GLY A 205 3.89 7.61 1.70
CA GLY A 205 3.85 7.15 3.09
C GLY A 205 2.53 7.51 3.78
N GLN A 206 2.03 8.73 3.59
CA GLN A 206 0.73 9.14 4.13
C GLN A 206 -0.42 8.30 3.55
N MET A 207 -0.40 8.07 2.24
CA MET A 207 -1.43 7.30 1.53
C MET A 207 -1.51 5.85 2.03
N ILE A 208 -0.39 5.18 2.24
CA ILE A 208 -0.34 3.80 2.74
C ILE A 208 -0.42 3.68 4.27
N GLY A 209 -0.66 4.78 4.98
CA GLY A 209 -0.91 4.79 6.42
C GLY A 209 0.32 4.81 7.31
N VAL A 210 1.46 5.32 6.85
CA VAL A 210 2.62 5.57 7.71
C VAL A 210 2.31 6.69 8.71
N ASN A 211 2.28 6.35 10.00
CA ASN A 211 1.94 7.29 11.09
C ASN A 211 3.15 7.66 11.96
N GLY A 212 4.33 7.10 11.68
CA GLY A 212 5.56 7.34 12.43
C GLY A 212 6.77 6.71 11.77
N THR A 213 7.96 7.00 12.29
CA THR A 213 9.21 6.46 11.75
C THR A 213 10.05 5.80 12.85
N PRO A 214 10.83 4.75 12.51
CA PRO A 214 10.81 4.08 11.22
C PRO A 214 9.50 3.33 10.98
N ALA A 215 8.98 3.32 9.75
CA ALA A 215 7.99 2.35 9.31
C ALA A 215 8.66 1.44 8.28
N ILE A 216 8.60 0.14 8.51
CA ILE A 216 9.35 -0.85 7.74
C ILE A 216 8.36 -1.62 6.89
N VAL A 217 8.54 -1.62 5.57
CA VAL A 217 7.74 -2.40 4.63
C VAL A 217 8.58 -3.56 4.14
N LEU A 218 8.10 -4.79 4.36
CA LEU A 218 8.71 -6.02 3.88
C LEU A 218 8.53 -6.18 2.36
N ALA A 219 9.25 -7.09 1.74
CA ALA A 219 9.16 -7.36 0.30
C ALA A 219 7.72 -7.72 -0.16
N ASN A 220 6.94 -8.41 0.67
CA ASN A 220 5.55 -8.75 0.43
C ASN A 220 4.55 -7.60 0.74
N GLY A 221 5.04 -6.42 1.16
CA GLY A 221 4.25 -5.24 1.47
C GLY A 221 3.71 -5.16 2.89
N LYS A 222 3.89 -6.18 3.72
CA LYS A 222 3.51 -6.10 5.12
C LYS A 222 4.28 -5.00 5.83
N MET A 223 3.55 -4.13 6.53
CA MET A 223 4.15 -3.02 7.26
C MET A 223 4.38 -3.38 8.73
N ILE A 224 5.60 -3.12 9.20
CA ILE A 224 6.00 -3.24 10.61
C ILE A 224 6.20 -1.82 11.14
N PRO A 225 5.35 -1.35 12.05
CA PRO A 225 5.52 -0.02 12.65
C PRO A 225 6.64 -0.04 13.68
N GLY A 226 7.49 0.99 13.64
CA GLY A 226 8.55 1.20 14.61
C GLY A 226 9.80 0.34 14.38
N TYR A 227 10.73 0.48 15.32
CA TYR A 227 12.02 -0.18 15.32
C TYR A 227 11.90 -1.65 15.73
N GLN A 228 12.64 -2.52 15.03
CA GLN A 228 12.90 -3.91 15.42
C GLN A 228 14.42 -4.16 15.41
N PRO A 229 14.98 -4.92 16.37
CA PRO A 229 16.39 -5.32 16.35
C PRO A 229 16.75 -6.11 15.10
N ALA A 230 17.96 -5.92 14.55
CA ALA A 230 18.39 -6.52 13.29
C ALA A 230 18.21 -8.04 13.19
N PRO A 231 18.52 -8.87 14.20
CA PRO A 231 18.31 -10.31 14.10
C PRO A 231 16.83 -10.69 13.96
N GLN A 232 15.95 -10.01 14.70
CA GLN A 232 14.52 -10.25 14.64
C GLN A 232 13.94 -9.76 13.31
N LEU A 233 14.31 -8.55 12.89
CA LEU A 233 13.86 -7.97 11.63
C LEU A 233 14.30 -8.80 10.44
N ALA A 234 15.56 -9.26 10.41
CA ALA A 234 16.07 -10.12 9.36
C ALA A 234 15.30 -11.46 9.28
N LYS A 235 15.01 -12.08 10.43
CA LYS A 235 14.19 -13.29 10.48
C LYS A 235 12.82 -13.06 9.84
N ILE A 236 12.10 -12.03 10.26
CA ILE A 236 10.78 -11.69 9.72
C ILE A 236 10.85 -11.40 8.23
N ALA A 237 11.86 -10.64 7.78
CA ALA A 237 12.03 -10.28 6.38
C ALA A 237 12.33 -11.49 5.48
N LEU A 238 13.11 -12.45 5.96
CA LEU A 238 13.42 -13.68 5.23
C LEU A 238 12.22 -14.62 5.14
N GLU A 239 11.44 -14.75 6.23
CA GLU A 239 10.22 -15.56 6.27
C GLU A 239 9.07 -14.96 5.43
N SER A 240 9.12 -13.67 5.10
CA SER A 240 8.08 -12.99 4.31
C SER A 240 8.22 -13.22 2.79
N ASN A 241 9.25 -13.90 2.32
CA ASN A 241 9.47 -14.23 0.91
C ASN A 241 8.80 -15.55 0.48
N ASP A 242 8.35 -16.35 1.45
CA ASP A 242 7.62 -17.61 1.24
C ASP A 242 6.10 -17.35 1.14
#